data_1f41c3a1bcac7f136c87ddd3dd466a20
#
_entry.id   1f41c3a1bcac7f136c87ddd3dd466a20
#
_cell.length_a   1.000
_cell.length_b   1.000
_cell.length_c   1.000
_cell.angle_alpha   90.00
_cell.angle_beta   90.00
_cell.angle_gamma   90.00
#
_symmetry.space_group_name_H-M   'P 1'
#
loop_
_entity.id
_entity.type
_entity.pdbx_description
1 polymer ?
#
loop_
_entity_poly.entity_id
_entity_poly.type
_entity_poly.pdbx_seq_one_letter_code
_entity_poly.pdbx_strand_id
1 'polypeptide(L)'
;VCITGIDALNISDTICDPNNVEALPALTVDQPTVSMNFQVNNSPFAGREGKFVTSRNIRERLERELIHNVALRVEDTESPDKFKVSGRGELHLSVLIENMRREGFELGVSGPEVIVKEVDGKLQEPYENVVFDIEEEHQGSIMEQVGLRKGEMTNMELDGKGRMRIEATIPARGLIGFRSEFLTLTSGSGIMTS
;
A
#
# COMPACT_ATOMS: atom_id res chain seq x y z
N VAL A 1 15.24 11.59 20.90
CA VAL A 1 15.74 12.98 20.98
C VAL A 1 14.77 13.85 20.19
N CYS A 2 14.32 14.97 20.76
CA CYS A 2 13.51 15.97 20.07
C CYS A 2 14.44 17.10 19.59
N ILE A 3 14.29 17.51 18.33
CA ILE A 3 15.06 18.58 17.71
C ILE A 3 14.07 19.64 17.23
N THR A 4 14.38 20.91 17.44
CA THR A 4 13.57 22.06 17.02
C THR A 4 14.43 23.03 16.19
N GLY A 5 13.78 23.85 15.36
CA GLY A 5 14.47 24.87 14.57
C GLY A 5 15.01 24.39 13.22
N ILE A 6 14.51 23.26 12.71
CA ILE A 6 14.78 22.77 11.36
C ILE A 6 13.47 22.85 10.56
N ASP A 7 13.46 23.62 9.50
CA ASP A 7 12.25 23.87 8.70
C ASP A 7 11.94 22.74 7.70
N ALA A 8 12.96 22.01 7.25
CA ALA A 8 12.79 20.91 6.30
C ALA A 8 13.64 19.71 6.76
N LEU A 9 12.98 18.65 7.21
CA LEU A 9 13.58 17.39 7.60
C LEU A 9 12.73 16.24 7.06
N ASN A 10 13.37 15.32 6.35
CA ASN A 10 12.70 14.13 5.84
C ASN A 10 13.11 12.89 6.64
N ILE A 11 12.31 11.84 6.53
CA ILE A 11 12.68 10.52 7.06
C ILE A 11 13.93 10.05 6.32
N SER A 12 14.90 9.49 7.05
CA SER A 12 16.24 9.09 6.58
C SER A 12 17.26 10.20 6.42
N ASP A 13 16.93 11.46 6.68
CA ASP A 13 17.95 12.50 6.73
C ASP A 13 18.87 12.29 7.93
N THR A 14 20.17 12.46 7.72
CA THR A 14 21.15 12.37 8.79
C THR A 14 21.46 13.77 9.34
N ILE A 15 21.32 13.94 10.64
CA ILE A 15 21.75 15.15 11.35
C ILE A 15 23.11 14.86 11.99
N CYS A 16 24.10 15.63 11.63
CA CYS A 16 25.48 15.45 12.11
C CYS A 16 26.13 16.77 12.54
N ASP A 17 27.30 16.66 13.17
CA ASP A 17 28.14 17.81 13.50
C ASP A 17 28.62 18.49 12.20
N PRO A 18 28.49 19.83 12.04
CA PRO A 18 28.95 20.55 10.87
C PRO A 18 30.46 20.41 10.61
N ASN A 19 31.26 20.08 11.63
CA ASN A 19 32.69 19.85 11.49
C ASN A 19 33.05 18.39 11.17
N ASN A 20 32.08 17.46 11.29
CA ASN A 20 32.24 16.05 10.97
C ASN A 20 30.99 15.55 10.24
N VAL A 21 30.90 15.87 8.95
CA VAL A 21 29.75 15.50 8.10
C VAL A 21 29.91 14.07 7.64
N GLU A 22 29.19 13.17 8.31
CA GLU A 22 29.13 11.74 7.97
C GLU A 22 27.68 11.31 7.82
N ALA A 23 27.25 11.03 6.58
CA ALA A 23 25.89 10.59 6.29
C ALA A 23 25.76 9.10 6.57
N LEU A 24 24.75 8.71 7.36
CA LEU A 24 24.34 7.32 7.49
C LEU A 24 23.66 6.83 6.19
N PRO A 25 23.72 5.53 5.88
CA PRO A 25 22.97 4.98 4.75
C PRO A 25 21.48 5.29 4.87
N ALA A 26 20.89 5.83 3.83
CA ALA A 26 19.45 6.08 3.81
C ALA A 26 18.67 4.76 3.92
N LEU A 27 17.54 4.80 4.63
CA LEU A 27 16.63 3.66 4.73
C LEU A 27 16.02 3.38 3.35
N THR A 28 16.16 2.16 2.88
CA THR A 28 15.49 1.70 1.67
C THR A 28 14.09 1.22 2.02
N VAL A 29 13.10 1.71 1.30
CA VAL A 29 11.71 1.29 1.43
C VAL A 29 11.32 0.57 0.14
N ASP A 30 10.56 -0.52 0.27
CA ASP A 30 10.07 -1.27 -0.87
C ASP A 30 9.28 -0.35 -1.81
N GLN A 31 9.46 -0.59 -3.10
CA GLN A 31 8.79 0.21 -4.12
C GLN A 31 7.28 -0.08 -4.10
N PRO A 32 6.45 0.92 -4.42
CA PRO A 32 5.01 0.70 -4.51
C PRO A 32 4.67 -0.31 -5.62
N THR A 33 3.70 -1.18 -5.35
CA THR A 33 3.23 -2.23 -6.26
C THR A 33 1.87 -1.90 -6.87
N VAL A 34 1.08 -1.05 -6.22
CA VAL A 34 -0.28 -0.70 -6.60
C VAL A 34 -0.45 0.80 -6.68
N SER A 35 -1.19 1.28 -7.66
CA SER A 35 -1.59 2.68 -7.81
C SER A 35 -3.10 2.84 -7.93
N MET A 36 -3.61 3.98 -7.48
CA MET A 36 -4.99 4.43 -7.64
C MET A 36 -5.00 5.89 -8.05
N ASN A 37 -6.04 6.30 -8.76
CA ASN A 37 -6.26 7.72 -9.03
C ASN A 37 -7.19 8.32 -7.97
N PHE A 38 -6.74 9.39 -7.34
CA PHE A 38 -7.54 10.23 -6.46
C PHE A 38 -7.97 11.47 -7.23
N GLN A 39 -9.24 11.75 -7.26
CA GLN A 39 -9.78 12.85 -8.06
C GLN A 39 -10.88 13.59 -7.32
N VAL A 40 -11.15 14.80 -7.77
CA VAL A 40 -12.29 15.58 -7.31
C VAL A 40 -13.59 14.81 -7.62
N ASN A 41 -14.53 14.83 -6.67
CA ASN A 41 -15.84 14.25 -6.89
C ASN A 41 -16.67 15.17 -7.85
N ASN A 42 -16.87 14.68 -9.06
CA ASN A 42 -17.65 15.40 -10.10
C ASN A 42 -19.13 15.00 -10.13
N SER A 43 -19.62 14.26 -9.13
CA SER A 43 -21.02 13.87 -9.08
C SER A 43 -21.94 15.06 -8.74
N PRO A 44 -23.24 15.02 -9.11
CA PRO A 44 -24.21 16.05 -8.73
C PRO A 44 -24.40 16.19 -7.21
N PHE A 45 -23.87 15.24 -6.43
CA PHE A 45 -23.96 15.21 -4.97
C PHE A 45 -22.67 15.65 -4.27
N ALA A 46 -21.68 16.14 -5.03
CA ALA A 46 -20.42 16.62 -4.49
C ALA A 46 -20.63 17.71 -3.42
N GLY A 47 -19.88 17.62 -2.32
CA GLY A 47 -19.94 18.57 -1.20
C GLY A 47 -21.05 18.31 -0.19
N ARG A 48 -21.76 17.19 -0.27
CA ARG A 48 -22.77 16.82 0.72
C ARG A 48 -22.20 16.13 1.94
N GLU A 49 -21.14 15.37 1.78
CA GLU A 49 -20.57 14.52 2.81
C GLU A 49 -19.23 15.04 3.35
N GLY A 50 -18.48 15.81 2.55
CA GLY A 50 -17.18 16.35 2.91
C GLY A 50 -17.12 17.88 2.82
N LYS A 51 -16.24 18.47 3.64
CA LYS A 51 -15.94 19.91 3.60
C LYS A 51 -14.85 20.26 2.60
N PHE A 52 -13.92 19.32 2.37
CA PHE A 52 -12.74 19.49 1.53
C PHE A 52 -12.94 18.75 0.20
N VAL A 53 -13.39 19.49 -0.82
CA VAL A 53 -13.86 18.92 -2.09
C VAL A 53 -13.03 19.37 -3.30
N THR A 54 -12.05 20.27 -3.10
CA THR A 54 -11.26 20.84 -4.19
C THR A 54 -9.97 20.07 -4.44
N SER A 55 -9.45 20.10 -5.68
CA SER A 55 -8.16 19.52 -6.03
C SER A 55 -7.02 20.08 -5.16
N ARG A 56 -7.07 21.37 -4.84
CA ARG A 56 -6.10 22.00 -3.94
C ARG A 56 -6.10 21.37 -2.55
N ASN A 57 -7.27 21.15 -1.95
CA ASN A 57 -7.37 20.51 -0.64
C ASN A 57 -6.80 19.08 -0.65
N ILE A 58 -7.13 18.31 -1.71
CA ILE A 58 -6.64 16.94 -1.87
C ILE A 58 -5.12 16.94 -2.01
N ARG A 59 -4.55 17.81 -2.86
CA ARG A 59 -3.11 17.97 -3.04
C ARG A 59 -2.41 18.28 -1.71
N GLU A 60 -2.80 19.34 -1.03
CA GLU A 60 -2.20 19.77 0.24
C GLU A 60 -2.24 18.66 1.30
N ARG A 61 -3.30 17.85 1.31
CA ARG A 61 -3.41 16.71 2.22
C ARG A 61 -2.47 15.57 1.84
N LEU A 62 -2.35 15.26 0.55
CA LEU A 62 -1.43 14.24 0.05
C LEU A 62 0.04 14.66 0.28
N GLU A 63 0.39 15.91 0.06
CA GLU A 63 1.73 16.43 0.35
C GLU A 63 2.09 16.31 1.84
N ARG A 64 1.15 16.58 2.73
CA ARG A 64 1.34 16.35 4.19
C ARG A 64 1.54 14.88 4.53
N GLU A 65 0.85 13.99 3.84
CA GLU A 65 1.04 12.54 4.04
C GLU A 65 2.45 12.10 3.65
N LEU A 66 3.01 12.63 2.56
CA LEU A 66 4.35 12.29 2.09
C LEU A 66 5.45 12.58 3.11
N ILE A 67 5.25 13.54 4.02
CA ILE A 67 6.23 13.88 5.07
C ILE A 67 6.47 12.69 6.01
N HIS A 68 5.43 11.89 6.27
CA HIS A 68 5.46 10.80 7.25
C HIS A 68 5.38 9.40 6.62
N ASN A 69 4.96 9.32 5.37
CA ASN A 69 4.68 8.07 4.67
C ASN A 69 5.63 7.87 3.49
N VAL A 70 6.82 7.35 3.78
CA VAL A 70 7.90 7.15 2.79
C VAL A 70 7.57 6.09 1.73
N ALA A 71 6.58 5.23 1.99
CA ALA A 71 6.13 4.20 1.05
C ALA A 71 5.07 4.72 0.06
N LEU A 72 4.58 5.94 0.26
CA LEU A 72 3.60 6.57 -0.61
C LEU A 72 4.32 7.38 -1.71
N ARG A 73 3.77 7.36 -2.91
CA ARG A 73 4.17 8.27 -4.00
C ARG A 73 2.94 8.95 -4.56
N VAL A 74 3.05 10.22 -4.84
CA VAL A 74 2.00 11.03 -5.45
C VAL A 74 2.57 11.68 -6.70
N GLU A 75 1.90 11.48 -7.82
CA GLU A 75 2.29 12.01 -9.13
C GLU A 75 1.12 12.80 -9.71
N ASP A 76 1.43 13.94 -10.33
CA ASP A 76 0.46 14.68 -11.10
C ASP A 76 0.10 13.91 -12.37
N THR A 77 -1.14 14.06 -12.80
CA THR A 77 -1.61 13.52 -14.08
C THR A 77 -1.83 14.66 -15.06
N GLU A 78 -2.20 14.35 -16.29
CA GLU A 78 -2.58 15.35 -17.30
C GLU A 78 -3.77 16.22 -16.87
N SER A 79 -4.57 15.72 -15.94
CA SER A 79 -5.72 16.46 -15.38
C SER A 79 -5.34 17.10 -14.04
N PRO A 80 -5.56 18.41 -13.84
CA PRO A 80 -5.24 19.09 -12.59
C PRO A 80 -6.12 18.65 -11.40
N ASP A 81 -7.21 17.95 -11.67
CA ASP A 81 -8.15 17.46 -10.66
C ASP A 81 -7.94 15.99 -10.31
N LYS A 82 -6.84 15.38 -10.80
CA LYS A 82 -6.57 13.96 -10.65
C LYS A 82 -5.11 13.72 -10.28
N PHE A 83 -4.88 12.93 -9.24
CA PHE A 83 -3.57 12.57 -8.72
C PHE A 83 -3.40 11.06 -8.77
N LYS A 84 -2.27 10.58 -9.27
CA LYS A 84 -1.91 9.16 -9.20
C LYS A 84 -1.20 8.90 -7.88
N VAL A 85 -1.80 8.09 -7.04
CA VAL A 85 -1.30 7.74 -5.71
C VAL A 85 -0.87 6.28 -5.72
N SER A 86 0.40 6.03 -5.42
CA SER A 86 0.99 4.70 -5.44
C SER A 86 1.43 4.28 -4.04
N GLY A 87 1.15 3.05 -3.66
CA GLY A 87 1.45 2.49 -2.35
C GLY A 87 1.89 1.03 -2.40
N ARG A 88 2.25 0.47 -1.26
CA ARG A 88 2.70 -0.92 -1.14
C ARG A 88 1.64 -1.95 -1.50
N GLY A 89 0.36 -1.60 -1.38
CA GLY A 89 -0.75 -2.50 -1.67
C GLY A 89 -2.09 -1.84 -1.42
N GLU A 90 -3.16 -2.59 -1.67
CA GLU A 90 -4.54 -2.12 -1.54
C GLU A 90 -4.86 -1.60 -0.13
N LEU A 91 -4.44 -2.32 0.91
CA LEU A 91 -4.72 -1.94 2.29
C LEU A 91 -4.07 -0.60 2.65
N HIS A 92 -2.84 -0.35 2.21
CA HIS A 92 -2.13 0.90 2.46
C HIS A 92 -2.91 2.10 1.90
N LEU A 93 -3.39 2.00 0.66
CA LEU A 93 -4.19 3.04 0.03
C LEU A 93 -5.58 3.17 0.65
N SER A 94 -6.20 2.06 1.03
CA SER A 94 -7.52 2.06 1.68
C SER A 94 -7.49 2.76 3.04
N VAL A 95 -6.43 2.57 3.82
CA VAL A 95 -6.24 3.27 5.11
C VAL A 95 -6.10 4.77 4.89
N LEU A 96 -5.33 5.20 3.86
CA LEU A 96 -5.20 6.61 3.52
C LEU A 96 -6.56 7.23 3.13
N ILE A 97 -7.33 6.55 2.26
CA ILE A 97 -8.66 6.99 1.84
C ILE A 97 -9.58 7.15 3.06
N GLU A 98 -9.60 6.16 3.96
CA GLU A 98 -10.45 6.20 5.15
C GLU A 98 -10.03 7.32 6.11
N ASN A 99 -8.74 7.57 6.30
CA ASN A 99 -8.26 8.68 7.11
C ASN A 99 -8.69 10.02 6.50
N MET A 100 -8.53 10.21 5.19
CA MET A 100 -8.97 11.41 4.50
C MET A 100 -10.49 11.60 4.64
N ARG A 101 -11.29 10.54 4.48
CA ARG A 101 -12.73 10.57 4.67
C ARG A 101 -13.11 11.03 6.08
N ARG A 102 -12.45 10.51 7.12
CA ARG A 102 -12.68 10.91 8.53
C ARG A 102 -12.28 12.35 8.81
N GLU A 103 -11.28 12.86 8.11
CA GLU A 103 -10.87 14.27 8.18
C GLU A 103 -11.85 15.22 7.46
N GLY A 104 -12.85 14.68 6.74
CA GLY A 104 -13.88 15.43 6.04
C GLY A 104 -13.54 15.75 4.58
N PHE A 105 -12.61 15.00 3.97
CA PHE A 105 -12.38 15.05 2.53
C PHE A 105 -13.42 14.19 1.80
N GLU A 106 -13.89 14.72 0.68
CA GLU A 106 -14.74 14.03 -0.27
C GLU A 106 -14.01 13.95 -1.60
N LEU A 107 -13.71 12.73 -2.06
CA LEU A 107 -12.97 12.49 -3.28
C LEU A 107 -13.48 11.25 -3.99
N GLY A 108 -13.30 11.19 -5.30
CA GLY A 108 -13.47 10.00 -6.10
C GLY A 108 -12.16 9.21 -6.17
N VAL A 109 -12.25 7.89 -6.16
CA VAL A 109 -11.09 7.02 -6.34
C VAL A 109 -11.33 6.03 -7.47
N SER A 110 -10.28 5.70 -8.24
CA SER A 110 -10.35 4.62 -9.22
C SER A 110 -10.18 3.26 -8.56
N GLY A 111 -10.45 2.19 -9.28
CA GLY A 111 -9.96 0.86 -8.90
C GLY A 111 -8.43 0.82 -8.78
N PRO A 112 -7.89 -0.08 -7.96
CA PRO A 112 -6.45 -0.29 -7.86
C PRO A 112 -5.90 -0.91 -9.15
N GLU A 113 -4.74 -0.43 -9.58
CA GLU A 113 -4.00 -0.92 -10.75
C GLU A 113 -2.59 -1.30 -10.32
N VAL A 114 -2.10 -2.42 -10.83
CA VAL A 114 -0.74 -2.88 -10.56
C VAL A 114 0.26 -2.07 -11.37
N ILE A 115 1.37 -1.68 -10.74
CA ILE A 115 2.43 -0.91 -11.38
C ILE A 115 3.34 -1.87 -12.15
N VAL A 116 3.25 -1.83 -13.47
CA VAL A 116 4.10 -2.60 -14.37
C VAL A 116 5.32 -1.77 -14.73
N LYS A 117 6.48 -2.40 -14.78
CA LYS A 117 7.75 -1.78 -15.17
C LYS A 117 8.29 -2.39 -16.45
N GLU A 118 8.94 -1.57 -17.26
CA GLU A 118 9.71 -2.06 -18.39
C GLU A 118 11.17 -2.24 -17.95
N VAL A 119 11.65 -3.48 -18.06
CA VAL A 119 13.05 -3.83 -17.77
C VAL A 119 13.58 -4.59 -18.98
N ASP A 120 14.67 -4.10 -19.58
CA ASP A 120 15.29 -4.68 -20.78
C ASP A 120 14.30 -4.91 -21.95
N GLY A 121 13.38 -3.95 -22.17
CA GLY A 121 12.37 -4.01 -23.22
C GLY A 121 11.24 -5.03 -22.98
N LYS A 122 11.12 -5.57 -21.75
CA LYS A 122 10.04 -6.48 -21.34
C LYS A 122 9.22 -5.88 -20.22
N LEU A 123 7.90 -5.98 -20.33
CA LEU A 123 7.00 -5.62 -19.25
C LEU A 123 7.10 -6.67 -18.13
N GLN A 124 7.36 -6.20 -16.92
CA GLN A 124 7.42 -7.01 -15.71
C GLN A 124 6.38 -6.53 -14.71
N GLU A 125 5.66 -7.47 -14.13
CA GLU A 125 4.74 -7.22 -13.02
C GLU A 125 5.43 -7.49 -11.67
N PRO A 126 5.05 -6.77 -10.60
CA PRO A 126 5.58 -7.02 -9.28
C PRO A 126 4.99 -8.30 -8.67
N TYR A 127 5.84 -9.02 -7.93
CA TYR A 127 5.46 -10.14 -7.09
C TYR A 127 5.67 -9.76 -5.64
N GLU A 128 4.82 -10.27 -4.76
CA GLU A 128 4.90 -10.06 -3.32
C GLU A 128 5.13 -11.39 -2.60
N ASN A 129 5.97 -11.35 -1.57
CA ASN A 129 6.14 -12.48 -0.65
C ASN A 129 5.04 -12.39 0.40
N VAL A 130 4.16 -13.38 0.42
CA VAL A 130 3.00 -13.43 1.29
C VAL A 130 3.17 -14.53 2.31
N VAL A 131 2.87 -14.23 3.55
CA VAL A 131 2.84 -15.19 4.64
C VAL A 131 1.41 -15.34 5.14
N PHE A 132 0.94 -16.57 5.14
CA PHE A 132 -0.33 -16.99 5.72
C PHE A 132 -0.10 -17.76 7.01
N ASP A 133 -0.69 -17.30 8.09
CA ASP A 133 -0.75 -18.02 9.36
C ASP A 133 -2.20 -18.44 9.60
N ILE A 134 -2.49 -19.74 9.46
CA ILE A 134 -3.84 -20.29 9.39
C ILE A 134 -3.97 -21.52 10.26
N GLU A 135 -5.20 -21.94 10.54
CA GLU A 135 -5.48 -23.26 11.09
C GLU A 135 -5.27 -24.34 10.01
N GLU A 136 -4.78 -25.52 10.40
CA GLU A 136 -4.43 -26.62 9.49
C GLU A 136 -5.59 -27.02 8.57
N GLU A 137 -6.84 -26.94 9.07
CA GLU A 137 -8.04 -27.29 8.32
C GLU A 137 -8.27 -26.41 7.07
N HIS A 138 -7.72 -25.18 7.05
CA HIS A 138 -7.84 -24.25 5.94
C HIS A 138 -6.74 -24.40 4.88
N GLN A 139 -5.76 -25.28 5.11
CA GLN A 139 -4.61 -25.46 4.22
C GLN A 139 -5.03 -25.67 2.77
N GLY A 140 -5.93 -26.62 2.51
CA GLY A 140 -6.35 -26.98 1.17
C GLY A 140 -6.95 -25.79 0.40
N SER A 141 -7.83 -25.04 1.05
CA SER A 141 -8.46 -23.85 0.45
C SER A 141 -7.45 -22.76 0.12
N ILE A 142 -6.48 -22.52 1.00
CA ILE A 142 -5.45 -21.50 0.75
C ILE A 142 -4.51 -21.92 -0.35
N MET A 143 -4.08 -23.18 -0.40
CA MET A 143 -3.23 -23.71 -1.47
C MET A 143 -3.92 -23.58 -2.85
N GLU A 144 -5.21 -23.93 -2.93
CA GLU A 144 -5.99 -23.75 -4.13
C GLU A 144 -6.03 -22.28 -4.58
N GLN A 145 -6.28 -21.36 -3.65
CA GLN A 145 -6.35 -19.94 -3.94
C GLN A 145 -5.00 -19.35 -4.39
N VAL A 146 -3.90 -19.77 -3.79
CA VAL A 146 -2.54 -19.40 -4.23
C VAL A 146 -2.31 -19.86 -5.67
N GLY A 147 -2.68 -21.10 -6.00
CA GLY A 147 -2.55 -21.64 -7.35
C GLY A 147 -3.42 -20.91 -8.38
N LEU A 148 -4.68 -20.61 -8.07
CA LEU A 148 -5.59 -19.86 -8.96
C LEU A 148 -5.06 -18.46 -9.26
N ARG A 149 -4.34 -17.84 -8.32
CA ARG A 149 -3.72 -16.51 -8.45
C ARG A 149 -2.33 -16.52 -9.07
N LYS A 150 -1.90 -17.67 -9.58
CA LYS A 150 -0.56 -17.86 -10.19
C LYS A 150 0.58 -17.62 -9.20
N GLY A 151 0.32 -17.86 -7.92
CA GLY A 151 1.33 -17.85 -6.88
C GLY A 151 2.07 -19.18 -6.81
N GLU A 152 3.29 -19.12 -6.29
CA GLU A 152 4.15 -20.27 -6.00
C GLU A 152 4.39 -20.36 -4.50
N MET A 153 4.13 -21.52 -3.91
CA MET A 153 4.47 -21.76 -2.51
C MET A 153 5.98 -21.97 -2.37
N THR A 154 6.57 -21.25 -1.43
CA THR A 154 8.01 -21.31 -1.16
C THR A 154 8.35 -22.08 0.09
N ASN A 155 7.48 -22.05 1.12
CA ASN A 155 7.67 -22.77 2.36
C ASN A 155 6.33 -23.11 3.03
N MET A 156 6.34 -24.16 3.87
CA MET A 156 5.19 -24.58 4.65
C MET A 156 5.66 -25.26 5.94
N GLU A 157 5.24 -24.71 7.07
CA GLU A 157 5.63 -25.18 8.40
C GLU A 157 4.40 -25.34 9.29
N LEU A 158 4.34 -26.49 10.02
CA LEU A 158 3.33 -26.77 11.03
C LEU A 158 3.91 -26.47 12.42
N ASP A 159 3.21 -25.71 13.25
CA ASP A 159 3.66 -25.34 14.59
C ASP A 159 3.50 -26.48 15.64
N GLY A 160 2.90 -27.59 15.25
CA GLY A 160 2.59 -28.72 16.13
C GLY A 160 1.43 -28.47 17.11
N LYS A 161 0.75 -27.33 16.99
CA LYS A 161 -0.40 -26.95 17.80
C LYS A 161 -1.69 -26.74 16.98
N GLY A 162 -1.65 -27.17 15.70
CA GLY A 162 -2.77 -27.06 14.78
C GLY A 162 -2.79 -25.78 13.95
N ARG A 163 -1.73 -24.97 14.01
CA ARG A 163 -1.56 -23.82 13.12
C ARG A 163 -0.47 -24.11 12.10
N MET A 164 -0.67 -23.57 10.92
CA MET A 164 0.22 -23.72 9.78
C MET A 164 0.65 -22.34 9.25
N ARG A 165 1.94 -22.21 9.00
CA ARG A 165 2.54 -21.08 8.31
C ARG A 165 2.87 -21.48 6.88
N ILE A 166 2.27 -20.78 5.92
CA ILE A 166 2.51 -20.95 4.48
C ILE A 166 3.16 -19.68 3.96
N GLU A 167 4.27 -19.82 3.26
CA GLU A 167 4.95 -18.74 2.56
C GLU A 167 4.79 -18.94 1.06
N ALA A 168 4.41 -17.89 0.36
CA ALA A 168 4.18 -17.94 -1.08
C ALA A 168 4.61 -16.64 -1.76
N THR A 169 5.03 -16.74 -3.01
CA THR A 169 5.27 -15.59 -3.88
C THR A 169 4.11 -15.46 -4.84
N ILE A 170 3.40 -14.35 -4.81
CA ILE A 170 2.15 -14.15 -5.56
C ILE A 170 2.26 -12.85 -6.37
N PRO A 171 1.81 -12.83 -7.66
CA PRO A 171 1.71 -11.59 -8.42
C PRO A 171 0.83 -10.58 -7.69
N ALA A 172 1.26 -9.32 -7.56
CA ALA A 172 0.52 -8.29 -6.82
C ALA A 172 -0.93 -8.12 -7.32
N ARG A 173 -1.18 -8.32 -8.62
CA ARG A 173 -2.54 -8.32 -9.18
C ARG A 173 -3.45 -9.41 -8.59
N GLY A 174 -2.88 -10.53 -8.17
CA GLY A 174 -3.61 -11.64 -7.53
C GLY A 174 -4.00 -11.35 -6.09
N LEU A 175 -3.38 -10.34 -5.45
CA LEU A 175 -3.66 -9.95 -4.07
C LEU A 175 -4.76 -8.89 -3.96
N ILE A 176 -5.07 -8.18 -5.06
CA ILE A 176 -6.16 -7.20 -5.09
C ILE A 176 -7.49 -7.88 -4.74
N GLY A 177 -8.14 -7.41 -3.67
CA GLY A 177 -9.39 -7.97 -3.16
C GLY A 177 -9.25 -9.31 -2.41
N PHE A 178 -8.10 -9.95 -2.44
CA PHE A 178 -7.91 -11.28 -1.84
C PHE A 178 -8.03 -11.30 -0.32
N ARG A 179 -7.67 -10.22 0.35
CA ARG A 179 -7.75 -10.16 1.82
C ARG A 179 -9.15 -10.45 2.37
N SER A 180 -10.18 -9.93 1.72
CA SER A 180 -11.56 -10.18 2.14
C SER A 180 -11.98 -11.63 1.96
N GLU A 181 -11.59 -12.22 0.83
CA GLU A 181 -11.84 -13.63 0.54
C GLU A 181 -11.07 -14.54 1.50
N PHE A 182 -9.80 -14.24 1.76
CA PHE A 182 -8.96 -14.95 2.71
C PHE A 182 -9.59 -14.99 4.12
N LEU A 183 -10.08 -13.85 4.62
CA LEU A 183 -10.77 -13.81 5.91
C LEU A 183 -12.04 -14.66 5.91
N THR A 184 -12.78 -14.70 4.81
CA THR A 184 -13.94 -15.56 4.67
C THR A 184 -13.55 -17.05 4.67
N LEU A 185 -12.54 -17.43 3.92
CA LEU A 185 -12.05 -18.81 3.84
C LEU A 185 -11.51 -19.33 5.16
N THR A 186 -10.92 -18.45 5.97
CA THR A 186 -10.36 -18.81 7.28
C THR A 186 -11.29 -18.51 8.44
N SER A 187 -12.58 -18.21 8.17
CA SER A 187 -13.57 -17.84 9.19
C SER A 187 -13.09 -16.71 10.12
N GLY A 188 -12.22 -15.84 9.62
CA GLY A 188 -11.64 -14.72 10.35
C GLY A 188 -10.45 -15.06 11.25
N SER A 189 -10.05 -16.32 11.37
CA SER A 189 -8.94 -16.76 12.25
C SER A 189 -7.55 -16.60 11.62
N GLY A 190 -7.49 -16.50 10.28
CA GLY A 190 -6.23 -16.40 9.53
C GLY A 190 -5.58 -15.02 9.58
N ILE A 191 -4.26 -15.01 9.53
CA ILE A 191 -3.44 -13.80 9.42
C ILE A 191 -2.70 -13.86 8.08
N MET A 192 -2.81 -12.78 7.30
CA MET A 192 -2.10 -12.63 6.03
C MET A 192 -1.26 -11.36 6.07
N THR A 193 0.02 -11.49 5.74
CA THR A 193 0.99 -10.39 5.62
C THR A 193 1.73 -10.47 4.29
N SER A 194 1.97 -9.33 3.66
CA SER A 194 2.76 -9.17 2.44
C SER A 194 3.74 -8.02 2.57
#